data_26bf8de3cdaa5c662ce9aea6c95b3a48
#
_entry.id   26bf8de3cdaa5c662ce9aea6c95b3a48
#
_cell.length_a   1.000
_cell.length_b   1.000
_cell.length_c   1.000
_cell.angle_alpha   90.00
_cell.angle_beta   90.00
_cell.angle_gamma   90.00
#
_symmetry.space_group_name_H-M   'P 1'
#
loop_
_entity.id
_entity.type
_entity.pdbx_description
1 polymer ?
#
loop_
_entity_poly.entity_id
_entity_poly.type
_entity_poly.pdbx_seq_one_letter_code
_entity_poly.pdbx_strand_id
1 'polypeptide(L)'
;MTYVVKDTSLVGYQPIADTSTTQNHPLGTVTTAVDATIGGGEFIYLSGIASTAVGSWVTYDADDFSTTLIVANAVGPVAVAMSANVADQYGWYQIGGKVNAKSNDVADGANVYIDATIAGSCDDAFVAGDYVWRAKWASADDTSTGTADVSIARPFVNDGDDDDTA
;
A
#
# COMPACT_ATOMS: atom_id res chain seq x y z
N MET A 1 6.57 13.84 0.86
CA MET A 1 6.96 13.03 2.03
C MET A 1 8.41 12.63 1.89
N THR A 2 9.22 12.81 2.91
CA THR A 2 10.63 12.44 2.87
C THR A 2 10.91 11.49 4.03
N TYR A 3 10.84 10.20 3.75
CA TYR A 3 11.16 9.16 4.72
C TYR A 3 12.68 9.00 4.88
N VAL A 4 13.12 8.87 6.12
CA VAL A 4 14.51 8.56 6.48
C VAL A 4 14.56 7.16 7.07
N VAL A 5 15.32 6.27 6.44
CA VAL A 5 15.53 4.90 6.92
C VAL A 5 16.29 4.93 8.24
N LYS A 6 15.79 4.19 9.22
CA LYS A 6 16.38 4.12 10.57
C LYS A 6 17.37 2.99 10.74
N ASP A 7 17.28 1.97 9.90
CA ASP A 7 18.24 0.86 9.93
C ASP A 7 19.49 1.22 9.15
N THR A 8 20.54 1.62 9.86
CA THR A 8 21.83 1.98 9.27
C THR A 8 22.67 0.77 8.84
N SER A 9 22.19 -0.45 9.06
CA SER A 9 22.87 -1.67 8.62
C SER A 9 22.67 -1.94 7.12
N LEU A 10 21.70 -1.30 6.49
CA LEU A 10 21.46 -1.35 5.06
C LEU A 10 22.42 -0.38 4.32
N VAL A 11 23.60 -0.86 3.95
CA VAL A 11 24.53 -0.09 3.12
C VAL A 11 23.99 0.03 1.69
N GLY A 12 23.87 1.27 1.18
CA GLY A 12 23.42 1.52 -0.20
C GLY A 12 21.93 1.27 -0.44
N TYR A 13 21.08 1.56 0.55
CA TYR A 13 19.63 1.41 0.38
C TYR A 13 19.08 2.34 -0.70
N GLN A 14 18.07 1.85 -1.41
CA GLN A 14 17.26 2.66 -2.32
C GLN A 14 16.34 3.56 -1.51
N PRO A 15 16.26 4.89 -1.79
CA PRO A 15 15.30 5.77 -1.13
C PRO A 15 13.85 5.27 -1.27
N ILE A 16 13.03 5.52 -0.24
CA ILE A 16 11.66 4.98 -0.19
C ILE A 16 10.79 5.45 -1.38
N ALA A 17 11.00 6.66 -1.87
CA ALA A 17 10.23 7.24 -2.97
C ALA A 17 10.79 6.94 -4.37
N ASP A 18 11.88 6.18 -4.47
CA ASP A 18 12.56 5.92 -5.74
C ASP A 18 12.16 4.57 -6.33
N THR A 19 12.24 4.48 -7.66
CA THR A 19 12.20 3.22 -8.42
C THR A 19 13.56 2.90 -8.98
N SER A 20 13.84 1.63 -9.26
CA SER A 20 15.06 1.18 -9.93
C SER A 20 14.75 0.02 -10.87
N THR A 21 15.37 0.01 -12.05
CA THR A 21 15.38 -1.13 -12.97
C THR A 21 16.39 -2.21 -12.53
N THR A 22 17.22 -1.90 -11.54
CA THR A 22 18.12 -2.85 -10.89
C THR A 22 17.57 -3.23 -9.55
N GLN A 23 17.50 -4.51 -9.25
CA GLN A 23 17.10 -5.00 -7.93
C GLN A 23 18.21 -4.70 -6.92
N ASN A 24 18.04 -3.62 -6.14
CA ASN A 24 19.04 -3.14 -5.18
C ASN A 24 19.00 -3.89 -3.85
N HIS A 25 17.87 -4.54 -3.51
CA HIS A 25 17.69 -5.33 -2.30
C HIS A 25 17.06 -6.69 -2.65
N PRO A 26 17.25 -7.72 -1.82
CA PRO A 26 16.44 -8.93 -1.93
C PRO A 26 14.95 -8.60 -1.84
N LEU A 27 14.12 -9.18 -2.70
CA LEU A 27 12.67 -9.02 -2.61
C LEU A 27 12.17 -9.53 -1.26
N GLY A 28 11.14 -8.89 -0.72
CA GLY A 28 10.64 -9.19 0.62
C GLY A 28 11.45 -8.56 1.76
N THR A 29 12.54 -7.83 1.48
CA THR A 29 13.26 -7.08 2.52
C THR A 29 12.34 -6.07 3.17
N VAL A 30 12.29 -6.08 4.50
CA VAL A 30 11.48 -5.14 5.30
C VAL A 30 12.41 -4.14 5.99
N THR A 31 12.03 -2.87 5.98
CA THR A 31 12.74 -1.78 6.66
C THR A 31 11.76 -0.83 7.33
N THR A 32 12.27 -0.01 8.25
CA THR A 32 11.51 1.08 8.86
C THR A 32 12.10 2.42 8.49
N ALA A 33 11.24 3.39 8.27
CA ALA A 33 11.65 4.76 8.00
C ALA A 33 10.74 5.75 8.73
N VAL A 34 11.20 6.98 8.88
CA VAL A 34 10.45 8.04 9.55
C VAL A 34 10.38 9.27 8.65
N ASP A 35 9.17 9.78 8.48
CA ASP A 35 8.91 11.12 7.95
C ASP A 35 8.60 12.07 9.12
N ALA A 36 9.13 13.30 9.06
CA ALA A 36 8.98 14.26 10.14
C ALA A 36 7.54 14.75 10.33
N THR A 37 6.69 14.60 9.32
CA THR A 37 5.29 15.09 9.33
C THR A 37 4.31 13.95 9.62
N ILE A 38 4.52 12.77 9.02
CA ILE A 38 3.57 11.66 9.05
C ILE A 38 3.93 10.65 10.14
N GLY A 39 5.21 10.60 10.52
CA GLY A 39 5.72 9.66 11.52
C GLY A 39 6.38 8.43 10.94
N GLY A 40 6.43 7.36 11.72
CA GLY A 40 7.08 6.11 11.35
C GLY A 40 6.26 5.27 10.39
N GLY A 41 6.94 4.59 9.47
CA GLY A 41 6.38 3.59 8.57
C GLY A 41 7.23 2.34 8.48
N GLU A 42 6.57 1.23 8.14
CA GLU A 42 7.21 -0.04 7.81
C GLU A 42 7.03 -0.31 6.31
N PHE A 43 8.10 -0.74 5.65
CA PHE A 43 8.15 -0.86 4.19
C PHE A 43 8.70 -2.22 3.77
N ILE A 44 8.18 -2.76 2.68
CA ILE A 44 8.65 -3.98 2.04
C ILE A 44 9.13 -3.69 0.62
N TYR A 45 10.22 -4.33 0.20
CA TYR A 45 10.80 -4.18 -1.14
C TYR A 45 10.21 -5.20 -2.09
N LEU A 46 9.51 -4.75 -3.13
CA LEU A 46 8.78 -5.61 -4.06
C LEU A 46 9.10 -5.27 -5.52
N SER A 47 8.81 -6.21 -6.41
CA SER A 47 8.78 -5.96 -7.84
C SER A 47 7.52 -5.18 -8.23
N GLY A 48 7.62 -4.34 -9.24
CA GLY A 48 6.52 -3.52 -9.71
C GLY A 48 5.61 -4.19 -10.74
N ILE A 49 4.46 -3.60 -10.95
CA ILE A 49 3.48 -4.02 -11.98
C ILE A 49 3.04 -2.82 -12.81
N ALA A 50 2.67 -3.06 -14.06
CA ALA A 50 2.18 -2.02 -14.97
C ALA A 50 1.07 -1.16 -14.33
N SER A 51 1.08 0.13 -14.64
CA SER A 51 0.10 1.12 -14.15
C SER A 51 0.17 1.46 -12.66
N THR A 52 1.17 0.97 -11.93
CA THR A 52 1.41 1.42 -10.56
C THR A 52 1.77 2.89 -10.53
N ALA A 53 1.12 3.64 -9.67
CA ALA A 53 1.44 5.04 -9.35
C ALA A 53 1.65 5.19 -7.84
N VAL A 54 2.19 6.33 -7.42
CA VAL A 54 2.29 6.64 -5.98
C VAL A 54 0.92 6.53 -5.33
N GLY A 55 0.84 5.87 -4.19
CA GLY A 55 -0.40 5.63 -3.46
C GLY A 55 -1.25 4.47 -3.98
N SER A 56 -0.87 3.80 -5.06
CA SER A 56 -1.61 2.62 -5.53
C SER A 56 -1.57 1.50 -4.49
N TRP A 57 -2.73 0.90 -4.26
CA TRP A 57 -2.85 -0.31 -3.47
C TRP A 57 -2.52 -1.53 -4.32
N VAL A 58 -1.74 -2.43 -3.75
CA VAL A 58 -1.35 -3.69 -4.40
C VAL A 58 -1.54 -4.85 -3.43
N THR A 59 -1.86 -6.03 -3.96
CA THR A 59 -1.55 -7.30 -3.30
C THR A 59 -0.18 -7.78 -3.73
N TYR A 60 0.49 -8.57 -2.92
CA TYR A 60 1.77 -9.18 -3.30
C TYR A 60 1.79 -10.65 -2.92
N ASP A 61 2.49 -11.43 -3.72
CA ASP A 61 2.71 -12.85 -3.47
C ASP A 61 3.80 -13.02 -2.39
N ALA A 62 3.60 -13.94 -1.45
CA ALA A 62 4.56 -14.20 -0.39
C ALA A 62 5.73 -15.10 -0.83
N ASP A 63 5.63 -15.77 -1.97
CA ASP A 63 6.63 -16.69 -2.47
C ASP A 63 7.68 -15.99 -3.36
N ASP A 64 7.23 -15.10 -4.26
CA ASP A 64 8.10 -14.43 -5.22
C ASP A 64 8.12 -12.90 -5.10
N PHE A 65 7.27 -12.32 -4.22
CA PHE A 65 7.16 -10.88 -3.98
C PHE A 65 6.77 -10.06 -5.22
N SER A 66 6.10 -10.69 -6.18
CA SER A 66 5.45 -10.00 -7.28
C SER A 66 4.22 -9.24 -6.80
N THR A 67 3.89 -8.13 -7.46
CA THR A 67 2.73 -7.31 -7.11
C THR A 67 1.64 -7.40 -8.17
N THR A 68 0.40 -7.21 -7.73
CA THR A 68 -0.76 -7.01 -8.59
C THR A 68 -1.54 -5.80 -8.05
N LEU A 69 -2.00 -4.89 -8.92
CA LEU A 69 -2.91 -3.84 -8.47
C LEU A 69 -4.14 -4.47 -7.84
N ILE A 70 -4.53 -3.97 -6.66
CA ILE A 70 -5.71 -4.50 -5.97
C ILE A 70 -6.95 -4.29 -6.83
N VAL A 71 -7.77 -5.32 -6.93
CA VAL A 71 -9.05 -5.33 -7.64
C VAL A 71 -10.06 -6.14 -6.83
N ALA A 72 -11.34 -6.01 -7.13
CA ALA A 72 -12.40 -6.77 -6.46
C ALA A 72 -12.07 -8.27 -6.37
N ASN A 73 -12.40 -8.88 -5.24
CA ASN A 73 -12.11 -10.28 -4.89
C ASN A 73 -10.61 -10.61 -4.82
N ALA A 74 -9.74 -9.63 -4.60
CA ALA A 74 -8.33 -9.89 -4.36
C ALA A 74 -8.12 -10.64 -3.02
N VAL A 75 -7.10 -11.48 -2.97
CA VAL A 75 -6.71 -12.24 -1.77
C VAL A 75 -5.22 -12.07 -1.54
N GLY A 76 -4.82 -11.86 -0.29
CA GLY A 76 -3.42 -11.83 0.11
C GLY A 76 -3.00 -10.61 0.89
N PRO A 77 -1.72 -10.51 1.20
CA PRO A 77 -1.17 -9.35 1.88
C PRO A 77 -1.22 -8.11 0.98
N VAL A 78 -1.46 -6.97 1.59
CA VAL A 78 -1.68 -5.69 0.90
C VAL A 78 -0.58 -4.70 1.25
N ALA A 79 -0.21 -3.87 0.30
CA ALA A 79 0.74 -2.79 0.50
C ALA A 79 0.36 -1.56 -0.34
N VAL A 80 0.92 -0.39 0.01
CA VAL A 80 0.71 0.87 -0.70
C VAL A 80 2.00 1.31 -1.37
N ALA A 81 1.97 1.57 -2.68
CA ALA A 81 3.13 1.94 -3.46
C ALA A 81 3.66 3.34 -3.08
N MET A 82 4.95 3.42 -2.77
CA MET A 82 5.62 4.68 -2.42
C MET A 82 6.19 5.42 -3.64
N SER A 83 6.20 4.76 -4.79
CA SER A 83 6.70 5.27 -6.06
C SER A 83 5.90 4.68 -7.24
N ALA A 84 6.05 5.25 -8.43
CA ALA A 84 5.45 4.72 -9.65
C ALA A 84 6.25 3.49 -10.14
N ASN A 85 6.19 2.42 -9.39
CA ASN A 85 6.97 1.20 -9.56
C ASN A 85 6.30 0.27 -10.57
N VAL A 86 6.51 0.55 -11.85
CA VAL A 86 5.91 -0.18 -12.98
C VAL A 86 6.62 -1.52 -13.25
N ALA A 87 6.16 -2.27 -14.25
CA ALA A 87 6.77 -3.54 -14.65
C ALA A 87 8.29 -3.40 -14.89
N ASP A 88 9.05 -4.43 -14.52
CA ASP A 88 10.51 -4.49 -14.60
C ASP A 88 11.25 -3.45 -13.73
N GLN A 89 10.55 -2.90 -12.75
CA GLN A 89 11.12 -2.01 -11.74
C GLN A 89 10.96 -2.60 -10.33
N TYR A 90 11.73 -2.06 -9.40
CA TYR A 90 11.75 -2.46 -7.99
C TYR A 90 11.66 -1.24 -7.10
N GLY A 91 10.90 -1.34 -6.03
CA GLY A 91 10.70 -0.22 -5.12
C GLY A 91 10.10 -0.62 -3.78
N TRP A 92 9.92 0.37 -2.93
CA TRP A 92 9.36 0.19 -1.61
C TRP A 92 7.85 0.39 -1.61
N TYR A 93 7.18 -0.44 -0.85
CA TYR A 93 5.75 -0.39 -0.59
C TYR A 93 5.52 -0.32 0.92
N GLN A 94 4.62 0.55 1.36
CA GLN A 94 4.33 0.68 2.78
C GLN A 94 3.35 -0.39 3.24
N ILE A 95 3.68 -1.03 4.37
CA ILE A 95 2.85 -2.07 5.01
C ILE A 95 2.48 -1.71 6.45
N GLY A 96 2.99 -0.62 7.00
CA GLY A 96 2.66 -0.18 8.36
C GLY A 96 2.84 1.30 8.56
N GLY A 97 2.03 1.88 9.45
CA GLY A 97 2.01 3.31 9.74
C GLY A 97 0.94 4.07 8.97
N LYS A 98 1.04 5.40 8.96
CA LYS A 98 0.14 6.28 8.20
C LYS A 98 0.72 6.52 6.81
N VAL A 99 -0.10 6.46 5.77
CA VAL A 99 0.29 6.67 4.38
C VAL A 99 -0.81 7.41 3.61
N ASN A 100 -0.44 8.19 2.61
CA ASN A 100 -1.38 8.75 1.65
C ASN A 100 -1.57 7.75 0.50
N ALA A 101 -2.78 7.28 0.31
CA ALA A 101 -3.12 6.23 -0.64
C ALA A 101 -4.25 6.65 -1.58
N LYS A 102 -4.35 6.03 -2.73
CA LYS A 102 -5.44 6.25 -3.69
C LYS A 102 -6.78 5.89 -3.05
N SER A 103 -7.72 6.79 -3.17
CA SER A 103 -9.06 6.70 -2.61
C SER A 103 -10.11 7.13 -3.63
N ASN A 104 -11.33 6.73 -3.41
CA ASN A 104 -12.48 7.13 -4.17
C ASN A 104 -13.64 7.42 -3.21
N ASP A 105 -13.90 8.72 -2.96
CA ASP A 105 -15.00 9.23 -2.13
C ASP A 105 -15.08 8.60 -0.72
N VAL A 106 -14.01 8.76 0.07
CA VAL A 106 -13.92 8.17 1.41
C VAL A 106 -14.13 9.19 2.51
N ALA A 107 -14.71 8.75 3.63
CA ALA A 107 -14.88 9.54 4.84
C ALA A 107 -13.78 9.26 5.87
N ASP A 108 -13.43 10.27 6.68
CA ASP A 108 -12.52 10.10 7.80
C ASP A 108 -13.05 9.09 8.81
N GLY A 109 -12.20 8.18 9.23
CA GLY A 109 -12.54 7.11 10.18
C GLY A 109 -13.36 5.95 9.57
N ALA A 110 -13.61 5.94 8.27
CA ALA A 110 -14.31 4.84 7.60
C ALA A 110 -13.45 3.58 7.46
N ASN A 111 -14.10 2.44 7.27
CA ASN A 111 -13.44 1.19 6.90
C ASN A 111 -12.91 1.29 5.47
N VAL A 112 -11.95 0.41 5.14
CA VAL A 112 -11.33 0.37 3.82
C VAL A 112 -11.86 -0.84 3.07
N TYR A 113 -12.41 -0.61 1.87
CA TYR A 113 -12.84 -1.64 0.94
C TYR A 113 -12.14 -1.44 -0.40
N ILE A 114 -12.02 -2.51 -1.18
CA ILE A 114 -11.45 -2.42 -2.53
C ILE A 114 -12.45 -1.69 -3.42
N ASP A 115 -11.99 -0.69 -4.19
CA ASP A 115 -12.80 -0.05 -5.22
C ASP A 115 -13.04 -1.03 -6.38
N ALA A 116 -14.30 -1.37 -6.61
CA ALA A 116 -14.69 -2.32 -7.65
C ALA A 116 -14.49 -1.78 -9.09
N THR A 117 -14.25 -0.48 -9.24
CA THR A 117 -14.18 0.20 -10.53
C THR A 117 -12.80 0.68 -10.92
N ILE A 118 -11.93 0.98 -9.94
CA ILE A 118 -10.61 1.57 -10.16
C ILE A 118 -9.53 0.65 -9.60
N ALA A 119 -8.84 -0.07 -10.46
CA ALA A 119 -7.73 -0.92 -10.05
C ALA A 119 -6.65 -0.12 -9.31
N GLY A 120 -6.19 -0.63 -8.16
CA GLY A 120 -5.21 0.01 -7.32
C GLY A 120 -5.75 1.15 -6.45
N SER A 121 -7.08 1.28 -6.31
CA SER A 121 -7.77 2.20 -5.42
C SER A 121 -8.61 1.46 -4.39
N CYS A 122 -8.88 2.11 -3.27
CA CYS A 122 -9.84 1.66 -2.27
C CYS A 122 -10.86 2.76 -1.99
N ASP A 123 -12.02 2.37 -1.48
CA ASP A 123 -13.11 3.26 -1.08
C ASP A 123 -13.62 2.95 0.34
N ASP A 124 -14.77 3.48 0.73
CA ASP A 124 -15.45 3.16 1.99
C ASP A 124 -16.81 2.47 1.77
N ALA A 125 -17.14 2.14 0.52
CA ALA A 125 -18.38 1.45 0.17
C ALA A 125 -18.26 -0.04 0.48
N PHE A 126 -19.16 -0.53 1.35
CA PHE A 126 -19.18 -1.94 1.73
C PHE A 126 -19.41 -2.84 0.52
N VAL A 127 -18.50 -3.76 0.28
CA VAL A 127 -18.63 -4.89 -0.65
C VAL A 127 -18.16 -6.15 0.08
N ALA A 128 -19.00 -7.18 0.11
CA ALA A 128 -18.65 -8.45 0.74
C ALA A 128 -17.42 -9.07 0.04
N GLY A 129 -16.43 -9.51 0.81
CA GLY A 129 -15.16 -10.06 0.30
C GLY A 129 -14.07 -9.03 -0.01
N ASP A 130 -14.41 -7.73 -0.06
CA ASP A 130 -13.46 -6.67 -0.44
C ASP A 130 -12.90 -5.86 0.75
N TYR A 131 -13.19 -6.27 1.98
CA TYR A 131 -12.70 -5.59 3.17
C TYR A 131 -11.18 -5.73 3.34
N VAL A 132 -10.50 -4.59 3.49
CA VAL A 132 -9.06 -4.55 3.77
C VAL A 132 -8.83 -4.54 5.28
N TRP A 133 -8.52 -5.70 5.83
CA TRP A 133 -8.23 -5.87 7.26
C TRP A 133 -7.02 -5.04 7.69
N ARG A 134 -7.07 -4.50 8.91
CA ARG A 134 -6.01 -3.70 9.52
C ARG A 134 -5.67 -2.42 8.74
N ALA A 135 -6.66 -1.88 8.07
CA ALA A 135 -6.62 -0.57 7.43
C ALA A 135 -7.82 0.26 7.87
N LYS A 136 -7.60 1.57 8.04
CA LYS A 136 -8.67 2.50 8.38
C LYS A 136 -8.36 3.88 7.82
N TRP A 137 -9.32 4.49 7.16
CA TRP A 137 -9.16 5.85 6.65
C TRP A 137 -8.92 6.84 7.80
N ALA A 138 -7.94 7.70 7.66
CA ALA A 138 -7.49 8.68 8.65
C ALA A 138 -7.64 10.13 8.16
N SER A 139 -8.26 10.31 7.02
CA SER A 139 -8.80 11.57 6.52
C SER A 139 -9.91 11.28 5.50
N ALA A 140 -10.72 12.30 5.21
CA ALA A 140 -11.59 12.27 4.04
C ALA A 140 -10.77 12.36 2.73
N ASP A 141 -11.40 11.96 1.65
CA ASP A 141 -10.81 12.05 0.30
C ASP A 141 -10.50 13.49 -0.10
N ASP A 142 -9.32 13.69 -0.69
CA ASP A 142 -9.02 14.90 -1.43
C ASP A 142 -9.46 14.71 -2.89
N THR A 143 -10.63 15.20 -3.21
CA THR A 143 -11.24 15.07 -4.54
C THR A 143 -10.39 15.67 -5.67
N SER A 144 -9.42 16.51 -5.34
CA SER A 144 -8.50 17.08 -6.34
C SER A 144 -7.37 16.14 -6.72
N THR A 145 -6.99 15.24 -5.81
CA THR A 145 -5.90 14.28 -5.99
C THR A 145 -6.39 12.83 -6.07
N GLY A 146 -7.60 12.52 -5.62
CA GLY A 146 -8.12 11.15 -5.49
C GLY A 146 -7.29 10.33 -4.51
N THR A 147 -6.90 10.94 -3.39
CA THR A 147 -6.11 10.30 -2.34
C THR A 147 -6.59 10.70 -0.95
N ALA A 148 -6.43 9.80 0.01
CA ALA A 148 -6.67 10.07 1.43
C ALA A 148 -5.57 9.46 2.28
N ASP A 149 -5.43 9.97 3.49
CA ASP A 149 -4.56 9.35 4.48
C ASP A 149 -5.23 8.11 5.06
N VAL A 150 -4.47 7.04 5.20
CA VAL A 150 -4.92 5.78 5.78
C VAL A 150 -3.90 5.28 6.81
N SER A 151 -4.39 4.74 7.91
CA SER A 151 -3.59 4.02 8.91
C SER A 151 -3.63 2.53 8.59
N ILE A 152 -2.47 1.92 8.41
CA ILE A 152 -2.32 0.50 8.07
C ILE A 152 -1.39 -0.20 9.06
N ALA A 153 -1.64 -1.49 9.27
CA ALA A 153 -0.83 -2.33 10.17
C ALA A 153 -0.68 -3.74 9.57
N ARG A 154 0.13 -3.89 8.52
CA ARG A 154 0.26 -5.09 7.68
C ARG A 154 -1.11 -5.54 7.18
N PRO A 155 -1.72 -4.74 6.29
CA PRO A 155 -3.07 -5.00 5.81
C PRO A 155 -3.14 -6.30 5.00
N PHE A 156 -4.31 -6.88 4.99
CA PHE A 156 -4.59 -8.14 4.32
C PHE A 156 -6.01 -8.12 3.77
N VAL A 157 -6.24 -8.73 2.65
CA VAL A 157 -7.57 -8.91 2.07
C VAL A 157 -7.83 -10.40 1.83
N ASN A 158 -9.03 -10.82 2.13
CA ASN A 158 -9.47 -12.20 1.98
C ASN A 158 -10.87 -12.20 1.36
N ASP A 159 -11.04 -12.93 0.25
CA ASP A 159 -12.32 -13.17 -0.40
C ASP A 159 -13.14 -14.26 0.36
N GLY A 160 -13.17 -14.15 1.67
CA GLY A 160 -13.96 -15.00 2.54
C GLY A 160 -15.20 -14.27 3.03
N ASP A 161 -16.23 -15.01 3.39
CA ASP A 161 -17.41 -14.46 4.05
C ASP A 161 -17.00 -13.56 5.21
N ASP A 162 -16.93 -12.25 4.95
CA ASP A 162 -16.86 -11.28 6.01
C ASP A 162 -18.20 -11.31 6.75
N ASP A 163 -18.33 -12.27 7.64
CA ASP A 163 -19.33 -12.22 8.66
C ASP A 163 -18.97 -11.11 9.67
N ASP A 164 -18.93 -9.86 9.17
CA ASP A 164 -18.95 -8.68 10.03
C ASP A 164 -20.40 -8.46 10.52
N THR A 165 -20.96 -9.49 11.14
CA THR A 165 -22.16 -9.39 11.96
C THR A 165 -21.74 -9.29 13.43
N ALA A 166 -21.13 -8.18 13.80
CA ALA A 166 -20.92 -7.83 15.19
C ALA A 166 -21.42 -6.41 15.46
#